data_83d4b1f55860a9148ce4fb038f4602bd
#
_entry.id   83d4b1f55860a9148ce4fb038f4602bd
#
_cell.length_a   1.000
_cell.length_b   1.000
_cell.length_c   1.000
_cell.angle_alpha   90.00
_cell.angle_beta   90.00
_cell.angle_gamma   90.00
#
_symmetry.space_group_name_H-M   'P 1'
#
loop_
_entity.id
_entity.type
_entity.pdbx_description
1 polymer ?
#
loop_
_entity_poly.entity_id
_entity_poly.type
_entity_poly.pdbx_seq_one_letter_code
_entity_poly.pdbx_strand_id
1 'polypeptide(L)'
;MHTLAQLKSGQLAGISRLTLSENLTVFPTEILFLADSLEILDLSNNQLKTLPDEIKLLRKLKIIFASNNDFETLPEGLGQCESLEMVGFKANKIKYVPPESLPKKLRWLILTDNQLTMLPDILGERPRLQKLLLAGNQISHLPQDLAQLTNLELVRISANQLTECPDQLLALPKLAWLAFSGNPFTCNEIEFQSVPVLPYSSFTLQNVLGQGASGVISKAVWNTPTNDFPDEIAIKVFKGELTSDGYPEDELQACLKIGGHANLVKSLAQVNEPGCLALVMQLIPEHYHNLGLPPDFDTCTRDTFEVGFTLSIEQIIKIVKQMQSLFAHLHDN
;
A
#
# COMPACT_ATOMS: atom_id res chain seq x y z
N MET A 1 9.02 -16.25 -13.07
CA MET A 1 9.83 -15.12 -13.58
C MET A 1 10.27 -15.52 -14.96
N HIS A 2 10.14 -14.68 -15.97
CA HIS A 2 10.57 -14.95 -17.34
C HIS A 2 11.96 -14.37 -17.58
N THR A 3 12.61 -14.79 -18.67
CA THR A 3 13.94 -14.27 -19.05
C THR A 3 13.88 -13.54 -20.39
N LEU A 4 14.80 -12.61 -20.60
CA LEU A 4 14.97 -11.90 -21.87
C LEU A 4 15.32 -12.86 -23.00
N ALA A 5 16.07 -13.93 -22.72
CA ALA A 5 16.39 -14.98 -23.68
C ALA A 5 15.13 -15.73 -24.15
N GLN A 6 14.23 -16.08 -23.25
CA GLN A 6 12.94 -16.69 -23.59
C GLN A 6 12.07 -15.75 -24.44
N LEU A 7 12.05 -14.45 -24.10
CA LEU A 7 11.32 -13.45 -24.90
C LEU A 7 11.88 -13.37 -26.32
N LYS A 8 13.21 -13.23 -26.46
CA LYS A 8 13.89 -13.14 -27.76
C LYS A 8 13.77 -14.40 -28.62
N SER A 9 13.69 -15.56 -27.99
CA SER A 9 13.51 -16.85 -28.73
C SER A 9 12.09 -17.11 -29.18
N GLY A 10 11.11 -16.25 -28.80
CA GLY A 10 9.70 -16.45 -29.12
C GLY A 10 8.97 -17.49 -28.25
N GLN A 11 9.64 -18.09 -27.26
CA GLN A 11 9.02 -19.07 -26.34
C GLN A 11 7.84 -18.49 -25.53
N LEU A 12 7.78 -17.16 -25.42
CA LEU A 12 6.73 -16.46 -24.67
C LEU A 12 5.57 -15.97 -25.56
N ALA A 13 5.47 -16.44 -26.79
CA ALA A 13 4.37 -16.04 -27.67
C ALA A 13 3.02 -16.42 -27.06
N GLY A 14 2.07 -15.48 -27.04
CA GLY A 14 0.70 -15.69 -26.58
C GLY A 14 0.50 -15.62 -25.05
N ILE A 15 1.52 -15.35 -24.25
CA ILE A 15 1.33 -15.18 -22.80
C ILE A 15 0.54 -13.91 -22.49
N SER A 16 -0.27 -13.96 -21.43
CA SER A 16 -1.03 -12.81 -20.92
C SER A 16 -0.30 -12.03 -19.84
N ARG A 17 0.73 -12.61 -19.21
CA ARG A 17 1.53 -11.98 -18.16
C ARG A 17 3.01 -12.17 -18.42
N LEU A 18 3.75 -11.07 -18.43
CA LEU A 18 5.21 -11.03 -18.54
C LEU A 18 5.81 -10.37 -17.30
N THR A 19 6.80 -11.01 -16.69
CA THR A 19 7.62 -10.44 -15.59
C THR A 19 9.09 -10.60 -15.97
N LEU A 20 9.80 -9.46 -16.12
CA LEU A 20 11.24 -9.40 -16.43
C LEU A 20 11.96 -8.54 -15.38
N SER A 21 12.95 -9.13 -14.72
CA SER A 21 13.82 -8.46 -13.73
C SER A 21 15.25 -8.95 -13.95
N GLU A 22 15.95 -8.32 -14.90
CA GLU A 22 17.29 -8.73 -15.35
C GLU A 22 18.24 -7.54 -15.51
N ASN A 23 18.13 -6.53 -14.63
CA ASN A 23 18.90 -5.28 -14.67
C ASN A 23 18.81 -4.55 -16.02
N LEU A 24 17.62 -4.55 -16.61
CA LEU A 24 17.39 -3.91 -17.91
C LEU A 24 17.59 -2.40 -17.83
N THR A 25 18.42 -1.86 -18.70
CA THR A 25 18.64 -0.41 -18.86
C THR A 25 17.84 0.20 -20.02
N VAL A 26 17.35 -0.65 -20.92
CA VAL A 26 16.56 -0.29 -22.10
C VAL A 26 15.38 -1.24 -22.19
N PHE A 27 14.22 -0.70 -22.58
CA PHE A 27 13.00 -1.49 -22.82
C PHE A 27 13.23 -2.50 -23.97
N PRO A 28 13.02 -3.80 -23.74
CA PRO A 28 13.13 -4.80 -24.79
C PRO A 28 11.97 -4.67 -25.80
N THR A 29 12.27 -4.26 -27.01
CA THR A 29 11.24 -4.04 -28.06
C THR A 29 10.49 -5.33 -28.45
N GLU A 30 11.08 -6.49 -28.19
CA GLU A 30 10.46 -7.81 -28.38
C GLU A 30 9.16 -7.98 -27.55
N ILE A 31 8.97 -7.21 -26.47
CA ILE A 31 7.71 -7.17 -25.72
C ILE A 31 6.54 -6.79 -26.62
N LEU A 32 6.77 -5.93 -27.62
CA LEU A 32 5.72 -5.48 -28.54
C LEU A 32 5.17 -6.61 -29.41
N PHE A 33 5.91 -7.71 -29.59
CA PHE A 33 5.40 -8.90 -30.30
C PHE A 33 4.30 -9.64 -29.51
N LEU A 34 4.09 -9.28 -28.25
CA LEU A 34 3.02 -9.83 -27.39
C LEU A 34 1.74 -8.97 -27.43
N ALA A 35 1.61 -8.01 -28.35
CA ALA A 35 0.54 -7.02 -28.39
C ALA A 35 -0.88 -7.64 -28.39
N ASP A 36 -1.03 -8.82 -28.99
CA ASP A 36 -2.32 -9.51 -29.11
C ASP A 36 -2.71 -10.34 -27.87
N SER A 37 -1.80 -10.49 -26.89
CA SER A 37 -2.03 -11.38 -25.74
C SER A 37 -1.72 -10.76 -24.38
N LEU A 38 -0.76 -9.82 -24.31
CA LEU A 38 -0.23 -9.32 -23.03
C LEU A 38 -1.24 -8.42 -22.32
N GLU A 39 -1.63 -8.84 -21.11
CA GLU A 39 -2.53 -8.07 -20.23
C GLU A 39 -1.78 -7.48 -19.02
N ILE A 40 -0.73 -8.16 -18.54
CA ILE A 40 0.05 -7.73 -17.37
C ILE A 40 1.52 -7.69 -17.73
N LEU A 41 2.13 -6.52 -17.59
CA LEU A 41 3.56 -6.29 -17.78
C LEU A 41 4.20 -5.85 -16.48
N ASP A 42 5.14 -6.63 -15.97
CA ASP A 42 5.93 -6.32 -14.79
C ASP A 42 7.41 -6.21 -15.16
N LEU A 43 7.90 -4.98 -15.13
CA LEU A 43 9.30 -4.59 -15.38
C LEU A 43 9.97 -4.08 -14.09
N SER A 44 9.46 -4.44 -12.92
CA SER A 44 10.03 -4.01 -11.64
C SER A 44 11.44 -4.57 -11.42
N ASN A 45 12.22 -3.86 -10.60
CA ASN A 45 13.62 -4.20 -10.25
C ASN A 45 14.55 -4.23 -11.48
N ASN A 46 14.54 -3.15 -12.24
CA ASN A 46 15.44 -2.92 -13.37
C ASN A 46 16.09 -1.52 -13.24
N GLN A 47 16.66 -1.01 -14.31
CA GLN A 47 17.33 0.30 -14.40
C GLN A 47 16.76 1.12 -15.57
N LEU A 48 15.48 0.93 -15.87
CA LEU A 48 14.79 1.62 -16.96
C LEU A 48 14.57 3.09 -16.63
N LYS A 49 14.78 3.96 -17.62
CA LYS A 49 14.54 5.40 -17.50
C LYS A 49 13.36 5.88 -18.36
N THR A 50 13.03 5.12 -19.40
CA THR A 50 11.97 5.46 -20.36
C THR A 50 11.26 4.21 -20.85
N LEU A 51 10.03 4.40 -21.34
CA LEU A 51 9.35 3.42 -22.19
C LEU A 51 9.18 4.04 -23.59
N PRO A 52 9.21 3.24 -24.65
CA PRO A 52 8.97 3.73 -26.00
C PRO A 52 7.51 4.11 -26.21
N ASP A 53 7.22 5.04 -27.11
CA ASP A 53 5.85 5.45 -27.45
C ASP A 53 5.02 4.28 -28.04
N GLU A 54 5.70 3.30 -28.59
CA GLU A 54 5.12 2.07 -29.13
C GLU A 54 4.48 1.19 -28.05
N ILE A 55 4.66 1.48 -26.75
CA ILE A 55 3.96 0.80 -25.65
C ILE A 55 2.44 0.79 -25.88
N LYS A 56 1.89 1.82 -26.53
CA LYS A 56 0.47 1.92 -26.93
C LYS A 56 0.00 0.82 -27.87
N LEU A 57 0.92 0.11 -28.54
CA LEU A 57 0.58 -1.05 -29.39
C LEU A 57 0.12 -2.26 -28.57
N LEU A 58 0.43 -2.30 -27.26
CA LEU A 58 -0.05 -3.35 -26.36
C LEU A 58 -1.53 -3.11 -25.99
N ARG A 59 -2.42 -3.34 -26.96
CA ARG A 59 -3.86 -2.98 -26.86
C ARG A 59 -4.61 -3.69 -25.74
N LYS A 60 -4.12 -4.88 -25.31
CA LYS A 60 -4.71 -5.66 -24.22
C LYS A 60 -4.10 -5.36 -22.85
N LEU A 61 -3.07 -4.52 -22.79
CA LEU A 61 -2.39 -4.20 -21.55
C LEU A 61 -3.32 -3.51 -20.55
N LYS A 62 -3.61 -4.19 -19.44
CA LYS A 62 -4.45 -3.71 -18.34
C LYS A 62 -3.63 -3.21 -17.16
N ILE A 63 -2.49 -3.83 -16.91
CA ILE A 63 -1.65 -3.59 -15.74
C ILE A 63 -0.19 -3.44 -16.16
N ILE A 64 0.45 -2.36 -15.71
CA ILE A 64 1.90 -2.19 -15.82
C ILE A 64 2.51 -1.90 -14.45
N PHE A 65 3.55 -2.65 -14.09
CA PHE A 65 4.43 -2.37 -12.96
C PHE A 65 5.86 -2.13 -13.44
N ALA A 66 6.46 -1.04 -12.97
CA ALA A 66 7.86 -0.69 -13.20
C ALA A 66 8.47 -0.10 -11.92
N SER A 67 8.19 -0.73 -10.78
CA SER A 67 8.73 -0.34 -9.47
C SER A 67 10.23 -0.59 -9.39
N ASN A 68 10.94 0.17 -8.57
CA ASN A 68 12.40 0.05 -8.41
C ASN A 68 13.12 0.16 -9.77
N ASN A 69 13.00 1.30 -10.42
CA ASN A 69 13.66 1.67 -11.65
C ASN A 69 14.21 3.11 -11.54
N ASP A 70 14.63 3.72 -12.65
CA ASP A 70 15.23 5.05 -12.71
C ASP A 70 14.39 6.07 -13.50
N PHE A 71 13.08 5.92 -13.56
CA PHE A 71 12.20 6.88 -14.25
C PHE A 71 12.19 8.24 -13.52
N GLU A 72 12.40 9.33 -14.25
CA GLU A 72 12.26 10.71 -13.75
C GLU A 72 10.93 11.38 -14.15
N THR A 73 10.26 10.81 -15.13
CA THR A 73 8.95 11.27 -15.63
C THR A 73 8.08 10.06 -15.92
N LEU A 74 6.78 10.15 -15.63
CA LEU A 74 5.84 9.10 -16.01
C LEU A 74 5.70 9.06 -17.55
N PRO A 75 5.93 7.92 -18.23
CA PRO A 75 5.93 7.85 -19.69
C PRO A 75 4.60 8.24 -20.32
N GLU A 76 4.62 9.20 -21.27
CA GLU A 76 3.41 9.72 -21.94
C GLU A 76 2.66 8.65 -22.75
N GLY A 77 3.40 7.70 -23.34
CA GLY A 77 2.80 6.59 -24.10
C GLY A 77 1.79 5.76 -23.33
N LEU A 78 1.84 5.76 -21.98
CA LEU A 78 0.90 5.03 -21.12
C LEU A 78 -0.53 5.53 -21.27
N GLY A 79 -0.73 6.85 -21.44
CA GLY A 79 -2.06 7.43 -21.60
C GLY A 79 -2.76 7.04 -22.91
N GLN A 80 -2.00 6.52 -23.87
CA GLN A 80 -2.51 6.03 -25.15
C GLN A 80 -2.84 4.52 -25.13
N CYS A 81 -2.56 3.82 -23.99
CA CYS A 81 -2.90 2.40 -23.81
C CYS A 81 -4.39 2.27 -23.46
N GLU A 82 -5.22 1.89 -24.47
CA GLU A 82 -6.68 1.93 -24.36
C GLU A 82 -7.30 1.05 -23.28
N SER A 83 -6.61 -0.03 -22.88
CA SER A 83 -7.10 -0.99 -21.87
C SER A 83 -6.43 -0.83 -20.52
N LEU A 84 -5.47 0.12 -20.38
CA LEU A 84 -4.66 0.26 -19.17
C LEU A 84 -5.48 0.82 -18.00
N GLU A 85 -5.55 0.04 -16.91
CA GLU A 85 -6.30 0.35 -15.71
C GLU A 85 -5.42 0.55 -14.47
N MET A 86 -4.23 -0.06 -14.44
CA MET A 86 -3.33 0.01 -13.30
C MET A 86 -1.92 0.39 -13.74
N VAL A 87 -1.39 1.46 -13.12
CA VAL A 87 -0.06 2.02 -13.38
C VAL A 87 0.70 2.08 -12.06
N GLY A 88 1.78 1.31 -11.94
CA GLY A 88 2.59 1.22 -10.73
C GLY A 88 4.07 1.47 -11.00
N PHE A 89 4.57 2.63 -10.54
CA PHE A 89 5.96 3.08 -10.66
C PHE A 89 6.52 3.45 -9.27
N LYS A 90 6.29 2.60 -8.27
CA LYS A 90 6.82 2.79 -6.91
C LYS A 90 8.36 2.78 -6.91
N ALA A 91 8.96 3.55 -6.01
CA ALA A 91 10.43 3.61 -5.80
C ALA A 91 11.17 3.90 -7.12
N ASN A 92 10.89 5.08 -7.67
CA ASN A 92 11.56 5.66 -8.81
C ASN A 92 12.08 7.06 -8.45
N LYS A 93 12.39 7.87 -9.44
CA LYS A 93 12.87 9.26 -9.29
C LYS A 93 11.90 10.24 -9.95
N ILE A 94 10.61 9.88 -10.05
CA ILE A 94 9.62 10.65 -10.82
C ILE A 94 9.35 11.99 -10.13
N LYS A 95 9.61 13.06 -10.87
CA LYS A 95 9.38 14.46 -10.48
C LYS A 95 8.13 15.06 -11.13
N TYR A 96 7.71 14.46 -12.24
CA TYR A 96 6.63 15.01 -13.07
C TYR A 96 5.74 13.91 -13.65
N VAL A 97 4.43 14.17 -13.63
CA VAL A 97 3.40 13.34 -14.25
C VAL A 97 2.78 14.14 -15.39
N PRO A 98 3.18 13.91 -16.66
CA PRO A 98 2.54 14.55 -17.80
C PRO A 98 1.05 14.24 -17.83
N PRO A 99 0.16 15.21 -18.09
CA PRO A 99 -1.28 14.95 -18.25
C PRO A 99 -1.57 13.85 -19.26
N GLU A 100 -0.78 13.77 -20.32
CA GLU A 100 -0.87 12.79 -21.41
C GLU A 100 -0.51 11.37 -20.97
N SER A 101 0.19 11.20 -19.84
CA SER A 101 0.60 9.88 -19.33
C SER A 101 -0.53 9.11 -18.63
N LEU A 102 -1.65 9.77 -18.32
CA LEU A 102 -2.74 9.19 -17.54
C LEU A 102 -3.79 8.49 -18.42
N PRO A 103 -3.92 7.14 -18.34
CA PRO A 103 -4.91 6.40 -19.12
C PRO A 103 -6.35 6.81 -18.81
N LYS A 104 -7.23 6.78 -19.81
CA LYS A 104 -8.67 7.09 -19.63
C LYS A 104 -9.40 6.09 -18.73
N LYS A 105 -8.94 4.83 -18.69
CA LYS A 105 -9.54 3.75 -17.87
C LYS A 105 -8.82 3.55 -16.53
N LEU A 106 -7.97 4.48 -16.13
CA LEU A 106 -7.16 4.38 -14.91
C LEU A 106 -8.03 4.12 -13.67
N ARG A 107 -7.71 3.02 -12.97
CA ARG A 107 -8.31 2.62 -11.69
C ARG A 107 -7.32 2.76 -10.53
N TRP A 108 -6.05 2.41 -10.74
CA TRP A 108 -5.01 2.47 -9.71
C TRP A 108 -3.81 3.24 -10.23
N LEU A 109 -3.39 4.26 -9.49
CA LEU A 109 -2.15 5.01 -9.72
C LEU A 109 -1.24 4.85 -8.50
N ILE A 110 -0.10 4.20 -8.68
CA ILE A 110 0.86 3.89 -7.63
C ILE A 110 2.18 4.59 -7.94
N LEU A 111 2.44 5.70 -7.27
CA LEU A 111 3.65 6.51 -7.40
C LEU A 111 4.32 6.72 -6.03
N THR A 112 4.12 5.78 -5.10
CA THR A 112 4.76 5.76 -3.77
C THR A 112 6.27 5.81 -3.91
N ASP A 113 6.95 6.57 -3.03
CA ASP A 113 8.40 6.67 -2.98
C ASP A 113 8.98 7.19 -4.30
N ASN A 114 8.68 8.46 -4.57
CA ASN A 114 9.13 9.24 -5.72
C ASN A 114 9.50 10.67 -5.29
N GLN A 115 9.64 11.60 -6.23
CA GLN A 115 10.04 12.98 -5.99
C GLN A 115 9.01 14.00 -6.53
N LEU A 116 7.73 13.62 -6.55
CA LEU A 116 6.65 14.47 -7.04
C LEU A 116 6.43 15.65 -6.09
N THR A 117 6.34 16.85 -6.65
CA THR A 117 5.97 18.07 -5.92
C THR A 117 4.51 18.48 -6.16
N MET A 118 3.91 17.99 -7.22
CA MET A 118 2.52 18.27 -7.62
C MET A 118 1.94 17.15 -8.48
N LEU A 119 0.63 17.13 -8.60
CA LEU A 119 -0.13 16.29 -9.52
C LEU A 119 -0.75 17.16 -10.63
N PRO A 120 -1.00 16.62 -11.82
CA PRO A 120 -1.72 17.34 -12.86
C PRO A 120 -3.21 17.48 -12.51
N ASP A 121 -3.80 18.65 -12.75
CA ASP A 121 -5.22 18.93 -12.49
C ASP A 121 -6.17 17.97 -13.22
N ILE A 122 -5.80 17.52 -14.41
CA ILE A 122 -6.58 16.56 -15.21
C ILE A 122 -6.79 15.20 -14.53
N LEU A 123 -6.18 14.94 -13.38
CA LEU A 123 -6.38 13.69 -12.65
C LEU A 123 -7.84 13.50 -12.22
N GLY A 124 -8.56 14.59 -11.89
CA GLY A 124 -10.00 14.58 -11.60
C GLY A 124 -10.88 14.08 -12.73
N GLU A 125 -10.38 14.13 -13.97
CA GLU A 125 -11.05 13.59 -15.16
C GLU A 125 -10.90 12.06 -15.31
N ARG A 126 -10.44 11.36 -14.30
CA ARG A 126 -10.30 9.89 -14.27
C ARG A 126 -11.37 9.26 -13.37
N PRO A 127 -12.65 9.24 -13.78
CA PRO A 127 -13.79 8.91 -12.90
C PRO A 127 -13.77 7.47 -12.40
N ARG A 128 -12.93 6.60 -12.99
CA ARG A 128 -12.76 5.21 -12.56
C ARG A 128 -11.69 5.01 -11.49
N LEU A 129 -10.97 6.09 -11.09
CA LEU A 129 -9.88 5.97 -10.12
C LEU A 129 -10.42 5.52 -8.77
N GLN A 130 -9.87 4.42 -8.26
CA GLN A 130 -10.20 3.78 -7.00
C GLN A 130 -9.07 3.86 -5.99
N LYS A 131 -7.80 3.77 -6.45
CA LYS A 131 -6.61 3.86 -5.59
C LYS A 131 -5.64 4.90 -6.09
N LEU A 132 -5.23 5.79 -5.17
CA LEU A 132 -4.22 6.82 -5.39
C LEU A 132 -3.14 6.71 -4.30
N LEU A 133 -1.97 6.18 -4.66
CA LEU A 133 -0.89 5.88 -3.74
C LEU A 133 0.32 6.77 -4.04
N LEU A 134 0.53 7.77 -3.20
CA LEU A 134 1.51 8.85 -3.34
C LEU A 134 2.41 9.02 -2.12
N ALA A 135 2.37 8.09 -1.17
CA ALA A 135 3.18 8.18 0.05
C ALA A 135 4.68 8.32 -0.28
N GLY A 136 5.42 9.14 0.50
CA GLY A 136 6.85 9.34 0.29
C GLY A 136 7.17 10.14 -0.97
N ASN A 137 6.49 11.26 -1.15
CA ASN A 137 6.78 12.25 -2.19
C ASN A 137 7.07 13.63 -1.54
N GLN A 138 7.03 14.70 -2.32
CA GLN A 138 7.26 16.07 -1.88
C GLN A 138 6.06 16.98 -2.21
N ILE A 139 4.87 16.41 -2.25
CA ILE A 139 3.64 17.10 -2.66
C ILE A 139 3.22 18.07 -1.55
N SER A 140 3.12 19.35 -1.89
CA SER A 140 2.70 20.41 -0.97
C SER A 140 1.22 20.76 -1.06
N HIS A 141 0.59 20.46 -2.18
CA HIS A 141 -0.83 20.75 -2.44
C HIS A 141 -1.43 19.64 -3.31
N LEU A 142 -2.69 19.32 -3.06
CA LEU A 142 -3.48 18.41 -3.90
C LEU A 142 -4.42 19.22 -4.80
N PRO A 143 -4.60 18.82 -6.07
CA PRO A 143 -5.55 19.46 -6.97
C PRO A 143 -6.98 19.43 -6.42
N GLN A 144 -7.72 20.53 -6.60
CA GLN A 144 -9.10 20.66 -6.14
C GLN A 144 -10.06 19.71 -6.88
N ASP A 145 -9.77 19.37 -8.11
CA ASP A 145 -10.56 18.49 -8.95
C ASP A 145 -10.56 17.03 -8.49
N LEU A 146 -9.69 16.64 -7.54
CA LEU A 146 -9.78 15.35 -6.84
C LEU A 146 -11.15 15.15 -6.18
N ALA A 147 -11.86 16.22 -5.81
CA ALA A 147 -13.25 16.17 -5.34
C ALA A 147 -14.23 15.50 -6.33
N GLN A 148 -13.88 15.42 -7.62
CA GLN A 148 -14.69 14.78 -8.66
C GLN A 148 -14.55 13.26 -8.70
N LEU A 149 -13.55 12.70 -8.00
CA LEU A 149 -13.21 11.27 -8.01
C LEU A 149 -14.11 10.45 -7.08
N THR A 150 -15.40 10.45 -7.34
CA THR A 150 -16.43 9.80 -6.49
C THR A 150 -16.29 8.28 -6.35
N ASN A 151 -15.42 7.64 -7.13
CA ASN A 151 -15.09 6.22 -7.01
C ASN A 151 -13.78 5.95 -6.24
N LEU A 152 -13.13 7.00 -5.71
CA LEU A 152 -11.90 6.84 -4.96
C LEU A 152 -12.18 6.19 -3.60
N GLU A 153 -11.55 5.05 -3.36
CA GLU A 153 -11.76 4.21 -2.17
C GLU A 153 -10.53 4.23 -1.23
N LEU A 154 -9.33 4.38 -1.81
CA LEU A 154 -8.08 4.34 -1.05
C LEU A 154 -7.13 5.44 -1.51
N VAL A 155 -6.70 6.28 -0.56
CA VAL A 155 -5.71 7.34 -0.78
C VAL A 155 -4.58 7.20 0.24
N ARG A 156 -3.35 7.22 -0.24
CA ARG A 156 -2.14 7.25 0.59
C ARG A 156 -1.30 8.45 0.20
N ILE A 157 -1.29 9.46 1.05
CA ILE A 157 -0.55 10.72 0.89
C ILE A 157 0.41 10.96 2.06
N SER A 158 0.69 9.93 2.84
CA SER A 158 1.63 10.00 3.99
C SER A 158 3.03 10.40 3.54
N ALA A 159 3.81 10.97 4.46
CA ALA A 159 5.20 11.39 4.19
C ALA A 159 5.31 12.27 2.93
N ASN A 160 4.55 13.35 2.92
CA ASN A 160 4.58 14.41 1.91
C ASN A 160 4.82 15.78 2.58
N GLN A 161 4.55 16.87 1.90
CA GLN A 161 4.77 18.25 2.37
C GLN A 161 3.46 19.04 2.48
N LEU A 162 2.34 18.36 2.70
CA LEU A 162 1.03 19.01 2.83
C LEU A 162 0.98 19.81 4.13
N THR A 163 0.64 21.10 4.04
CA THR A 163 0.52 22.01 5.18
C THR A 163 -0.90 22.13 5.72
N GLU A 164 -1.89 21.65 4.96
CA GLU A 164 -3.31 21.68 5.31
C GLU A 164 -3.96 20.32 5.06
N CYS A 165 -4.97 20.00 5.87
CA CYS A 165 -5.77 18.80 5.67
C CYS A 165 -6.52 18.89 4.33
N PRO A 166 -6.47 17.86 3.47
CA PRO A 166 -7.16 17.89 2.18
C PRO A 166 -8.66 17.62 2.33
N ASP A 167 -9.43 18.62 2.75
CA ASP A 167 -10.87 18.51 3.00
C ASP A 167 -11.66 17.98 1.81
N GLN A 168 -11.22 18.24 0.58
CA GLN A 168 -11.83 17.72 -0.65
C GLN A 168 -11.84 16.19 -0.70
N LEU A 169 -10.89 15.50 -0.02
CA LEU A 169 -10.89 14.04 0.07
C LEU A 169 -11.87 13.53 1.11
N LEU A 170 -12.06 14.25 2.22
CA LEU A 170 -12.95 13.83 3.31
C LEU A 170 -14.43 13.79 2.88
N ALA A 171 -14.80 14.56 1.85
CA ALA A 171 -16.15 14.59 1.30
C ALA A 171 -16.43 13.46 0.29
N LEU A 172 -15.44 12.64 -0.07
CA LEU A 172 -15.61 11.59 -1.09
C LEU A 172 -16.47 10.42 -0.57
N PRO A 173 -17.54 10.04 -1.29
CA PRO A 173 -18.58 9.14 -0.77
C PRO A 173 -18.13 7.68 -0.59
N LYS A 174 -17.02 7.28 -1.23
CA LYS A 174 -16.50 5.91 -1.18
C LYS A 174 -15.14 5.78 -0.51
N LEU A 175 -14.58 6.88 -0.04
CA LEU A 175 -13.26 6.85 0.59
C LEU A 175 -13.32 6.06 1.91
N ALA A 176 -12.72 4.86 1.89
CA ALA A 176 -12.68 3.94 3.02
C ALA A 176 -11.31 3.89 3.71
N TRP A 177 -10.26 4.36 3.03
CA TRP A 177 -8.89 4.35 3.55
C TRP A 177 -8.16 5.63 3.17
N LEU A 178 -7.80 6.43 4.17
CA LEU A 178 -6.97 7.62 4.00
C LEU A 178 -5.75 7.54 4.93
N ALA A 179 -4.55 7.40 4.37
CA ALA A 179 -3.29 7.48 5.10
C ALA A 179 -2.59 8.80 4.79
N PHE A 180 -2.31 9.61 5.82
CA PHE A 180 -1.80 10.99 5.68
C PHE A 180 -0.74 11.37 6.71
N SER A 181 -0.30 10.47 7.59
CA SER A 181 0.72 10.74 8.60
C SER A 181 2.05 11.23 8.00
N GLY A 182 2.88 11.89 8.79
CA GLY A 182 4.18 12.41 8.33
C GLY A 182 4.09 13.60 7.37
N ASN A 183 2.95 14.31 7.34
CA ASN A 183 2.84 15.62 6.68
C ASN A 183 2.96 16.75 7.70
N PRO A 184 3.40 17.97 7.30
CA PRO A 184 3.49 19.13 8.19
C PRO A 184 2.21 19.43 8.99
N PHE A 185 1.02 19.24 8.39
CA PHE A 185 -0.24 19.49 9.09
C PHE A 185 -0.57 18.45 10.18
N THR A 186 0.14 17.31 10.21
CA THR A 186 -0.09 16.25 11.21
C THR A 186 0.81 16.38 12.44
N CYS A 187 1.73 17.33 12.45
CA CYS A 187 2.68 17.56 13.55
C CYS A 187 1.95 18.18 14.76
N ASN A 188 1.30 17.37 15.57
CA ASN A 188 0.80 17.74 16.89
C ASN A 188 1.61 16.97 17.94
N GLU A 189 2.19 17.69 18.89
CA GLU A 189 2.76 17.11 20.11
C GLU A 189 1.60 16.55 20.94
N ILE A 190 1.47 15.23 20.96
CA ILE A 190 0.44 14.54 21.74
C ILE A 190 1.16 13.68 22.76
N GLU A 191 0.82 13.84 24.04
CA GLU A 191 1.27 12.95 25.10
C GLU A 191 0.69 11.54 24.87
N PHE A 192 1.56 10.55 24.78
CA PHE A 192 1.18 9.16 24.56
C PHE A 192 1.13 8.37 25.86
N GLN A 193 0.25 7.37 25.96
CA GLN A 193 0.40 6.33 26.96
C GLN A 193 1.70 5.56 26.67
N SER A 194 2.71 5.73 27.51
CA SER A 194 3.99 5.07 27.32
C SER A 194 3.89 3.59 27.66
N VAL A 195 4.01 2.73 26.69
CA VAL A 195 4.34 1.32 26.93
C VAL A 195 5.84 1.18 27.19
N PRO A 196 6.30 0.13 27.89
CA PRO A 196 7.72 -0.10 28.13
C PRO A 196 8.51 -0.20 26.80
N VAL A 197 9.68 0.43 26.78
CA VAL A 197 10.69 0.24 25.74
C VAL A 197 11.60 -0.90 26.18
N LEU A 198 11.67 -1.96 25.40
CA LEU A 198 12.43 -3.15 25.73
C LEU A 198 13.46 -3.44 24.64
N PRO A 199 14.62 -4.03 25.00
CA PRO A 199 15.59 -4.42 24.00
C PRO A 199 15.09 -5.62 23.18
N TYR A 200 15.43 -5.65 21.89
CA TYR A 200 15.07 -6.75 20.99
C TYR A 200 15.58 -8.11 21.48
N SER A 201 16.72 -8.10 22.18
CA SER A 201 17.30 -9.27 22.84
C SER A 201 16.45 -9.87 23.97
N SER A 202 15.37 -9.21 24.40
CA SER A 202 14.43 -9.76 25.39
C SER A 202 13.55 -10.88 24.82
N PHE A 203 13.54 -11.10 23.53
CA PHE A 203 12.61 -11.98 22.84
C PHE A 203 13.34 -13.04 22.00
N THR A 204 12.74 -14.22 21.91
CA THR A 204 13.07 -15.23 20.90
C THR A 204 11.91 -15.35 19.91
N LEU A 205 12.17 -14.99 18.65
CA LEU A 205 11.19 -15.16 17.58
C LEU A 205 10.96 -16.62 17.25
N GLN A 206 9.72 -16.94 16.95
CA GLN A 206 9.28 -18.26 16.49
C GLN A 206 8.77 -18.17 15.04
N ASN A 207 7.66 -18.87 14.72
CA ASN A 207 7.08 -18.88 13.40
C ASN A 207 6.51 -17.50 12.98
N VAL A 208 6.61 -17.21 11.70
CA VAL A 208 5.97 -16.04 11.08
C VAL A 208 4.47 -16.27 11.05
N LEU A 209 3.71 -15.32 11.61
CA LEU A 209 2.25 -15.30 11.62
C LEU A 209 1.68 -14.56 10.39
N GLY A 210 2.41 -13.54 9.92
CA GLY A 210 2.00 -12.76 8.76
C GLY A 210 3.10 -11.82 8.29
N GLN A 211 2.99 -11.41 7.02
CA GLN A 211 3.91 -10.47 6.40
C GLN A 211 3.12 -9.51 5.52
N GLY A 212 3.32 -8.21 5.75
CA GLY A 212 2.71 -7.13 4.98
C GLY A 212 3.74 -6.17 4.40
N ALA A 213 3.22 -5.09 3.82
CA ALA A 213 4.04 -4.01 3.25
C ALA A 213 4.87 -3.31 4.35
N SER A 214 4.31 -3.09 5.54
CA SER A 214 4.95 -2.35 6.62
C SER A 214 5.79 -3.20 7.57
N GLY A 215 5.73 -4.54 7.51
CA GLY A 215 6.51 -5.36 8.45
C GLY A 215 6.25 -6.86 8.39
N VAL A 216 6.93 -7.57 9.30
CA VAL A 216 6.74 -9.00 9.55
C VAL A 216 6.23 -9.19 10.96
N ILE A 217 5.15 -9.95 11.12
CA ILE A 217 4.60 -10.33 12.42
C ILE A 217 5.02 -11.76 12.70
N SER A 218 5.69 -11.98 13.83
CA SER A 218 6.11 -13.32 14.30
C SER A 218 5.55 -13.59 15.68
N LYS A 219 5.26 -14.85 15.95
CA LYS A 219 5.09 -15.34 17.32
C LYS A 219 6.44 -15.24 18.05
N ALA A 220 6.43 -14.90 19.31
CA ALA A 220 7.63 -14.81 20.13
C ALA A 220 7.39 -15.22 21.57
N VAL A 221 8.47 -15.52 22.27
CA VAL A 221 8.48 -15.80 23.71
C VAL A 221 9.55 -14.94 24.38
N TRP A 222 9.37 -14.68 25.66
CA TRP A 222 10.34 -13.95 26.48
C TRP A 222 11.55 -14.82 26.78
N ASN A 223 12.76 -14.25 26.68
CA ASN A 223 13.99 -14.93 27.09
C ASN A 223 14.11 -15.07 28.62
N THR A 224 13.46 -14.17 29.35
CA THR A 224 13.35 -14.24 30.81
C THR A 224 11.86 -14.18 31.16
N PRO A 225 11.34 -15.15 31.94
CA PRO A 225 9.95 -15.14 32.39
C PRO A 225 9.59 -13.82 33.09
N THR A 226 8.41 -13.30 32.78
CA THR A 226 7.86 -12.09 33.39
C THR A 226 6.42 -12.34 33.84
N ASN A 227 6.02 -11.79 34.99
CA ASN A 227 4.65 -11.85 35.46
C ASN A 227 3.78 -10.69 34.90
N ASP A 228 4.39 -9.72 34.25
CA ASP A 228 3.71 -8.51 33.76
C ASP A 228 3.02 -8.71 32.41
N PHE A 229 3.45 -9.73 31.66
CA PHE A 229 3.00 -9.99 30.30
C PHE A 229 2.65 -11.46 30.06
N PRO A 230 1.83 -11.79 29.04
CA PRO A 230 1.59 -13.18 28.63
C PRO A 230 2.88 -13.89 28.21
N ASP A 231 3.00 -15.20 28.44
CA ASP A 231 4.17 -16.00 28.06
C ASP A 231 4.45 -15.99 26.55
N GLU A 232 3.39 -16.01 25.74
CA GLU A 232 3.44 -15.95 24.29
C GLU A 232 2.89 -14.61 23.79
N ILE A 233 3.62 -14.01 22.85
CA ILE A 233 3.33 -12.69 22.30
C ILE A 233 3.46 -12.71 20.79
N ALA A 234 2.98 -11.65 20.14
CA ALA A 234 3.26 -11.34 18.75
C ALA A 234 4.17 -10.12 18.67
N ILE A 235 5.18 -10.16 17.80
CA ILE A 235 6.07 -9.01 17.53
C ILE A 235 5.95 -8.65 16.06
N LYS A 236 5.59 -7.38 15.79
CA LYS A 236 5.65 -6.77 14.46
C LYS A 236 6.97 -6.02 14.35
N VAL A 237 7.89 -6.53 13.54
CA VAL A 237 9.12 -5.83 13.16
C VAL A 237 8.82 -5.05 11.90
N PHE A 238 8.98 -3.72 11.97
CA PHE A 238 8.77 -2.84 10.84
C PHE A 238 9.89 -2.95 9.80
N LYS A 239 9.57 -2.66 8.55
CA LYS A 239 10.50 -2.76 7.41
C LYS A 239 10.73 -1.40 6.79
N GLY A 240 12.01 -1.16 6.42
CA GLY A 240 12.41 0.01 5.65
C GLY A 240 12.23 1.33 6.38
N GLU A 241 12.58 2.41 5.70
CA GLU A 241 12.44 3.79 6.18
C GLU A 241 11.08 4.39 5.85
N LEU A 242 10.43 3.87 4.79
CA LEU A 242 9.12 4.30 4.33
C LEU A 242 8.27 3.11 3.91
N THR A 243 7.05 3.06 4.40
CA THR A 243 6.03 2.08 4.01
C THR A 243 4.99 2.70 3.06
N SER A 244 4.05 1.90 2.58
CA SER A 244 2.94 2.44 1.78
C SER A 244 2.00 3.36 2.57
N ASP A 245 1.99 3.26 3.89
CA ASP A 245 1.12 4.06 4.77
C ASP A 245 1.87 5.20 5.48
N GLY A 246 3.18 5.36 5.24
CA GLY A 246 4.02 6.41 5.80
C GLY A 246 5.23 5.87 6.55
N TYR A 247 5.72 6.64 7.51
CA TYR A 247 6.86 6.22 8.32
C TYR A 247 6.46 5.12 9.32
N PRO A 248 7.32 4.11 9.54
CA PRO A 248 7.09 3.08 10.55
C PRO A 248 6.85 3.62 11.96
N GLU A 249 7.53 4.71 12.29
CA GLU A 249 7.39 5.42 13.56
C GLU A 249 5.97 5.96 13.76
N ASP A 250 5.37 6.54 12.71
CA ASP A 250 4.00 7.05 12.75
C ASP A 250 2.99 5.92 12.98
N GLU A 251 3.18 4.77 12.32
CA GLU A 251 2.33 3.61 12.51
C GLU A 251 2.46 3.06 13.94
N LEU A 252 3.68 2.95 14.47
CA LEU A 252 3.93 2.56 15.85
C LEU A 252 3.22 3.52 16.82
N GLN A 253 3.41 4.83 16.65
CA GLN A 253 2.81 5.84 17.52
C GLN A 253 1.27 5.79 17.46
N ALA A 254 0.68 5.62 16.29
CA ALA A 254 -0.76 5.44 16.14
C ALA A 254 -1.28 4.23 16.94
N CYS A 255 -0.58 3.09 16.86
CA CYS A 255 -0.93 1.89 17.62
C CYS A 255 -0.84 2.10 19.15
N LEU A 256 0.13 2.91 19.61
CA LEU A 256 0.32 3.20 21.03
C LEU A 256 -0.72 4.20 21.54
N LYS A 257 -1.08 5.19 20.73
CA LYS A 257 -2.04 6.26 21.08
C LYS A 257 -3.46 5.70 21.31
N ILE A 258 -3.89 4.76 20.50
CA ILE A 258 -5.26 4.19 20.56
C ILE A 258 -5.57 3.60 21.94
N GLY A 259 -4.57 3.13 22.69
CA GLY A 259 -4.77 2.52 24.00
C GLY A 259 -5.44 1.14 23.92
N GLY A 260 -6.01 0.71 25.05
CA GLY A 260 -6.61 -0.62 25.16
C GLY A 260 -8.11 -0.63 24.92
N HIS A 261 -8.61 -1.55 24.07
CA HIS A 261 -10.03 -1.82 23.88
C HIS A 261 -10.27 -3.31 23.69
N ALA A 262 -11.42 -3.82 24.14
CA ALA A 262 -11.74 -5.26 24.10
C ALA A 262 -11.73 -5.90 22.72
N ASN A 263 -11.95 -5.10 21.68
CA ASN A 263 -11.97 -5.51 20.26
C ASN A 263 -10.71 -5.06 19.49
N LEU A 264 -9.64 -4.67 20.20
CA LEU A 264 -8.32 -4.38 19.63
C LEU A 264 -7.27 -5.33 20.18
N VAL A 265 -6.28 -5.64 19.36
CA VAL A 265 -5.06 -6.31 19.82
C VAL A 265 -4.29 -5.35 20.71
N LYS A 266 -4.03 -5.76 21.94
CA LYS A 266 -3.36 -4.91 22.94
C LYS A 266 -1.89 -4.73 22.60
N SER A 267 -1.42 -3.47 22.55
CA SER A 267 -0.01 -3.11 22.54
C SER A 267 0.58 -3.33 23.94
N LEU A 268 1.67 -4.07 24.05
CA LEU A 268 2.28 -4.47 25.33
C LEU A 268 3.58 -3.72 25.60
N ALA A 269 4.44 -3.62 24.58
CA ALA A 269 5.74 -2.96 24.67
C ALA A 269 6.18 -2.51 23.26
N GLN A 270 7.28 -1.79 23.19
CA GLN A 270 7.93 -1.42 21.94
C GLN A 270 9.43 -1.72 21.99
N VAL A 271 10.02 -1.95 20.83
CA VAL A 271 11.46 -1.96 20.61
C VAL A 271 11.81 -0.74 19.76
N ASN A 272 12.78 0.02 20.21
CA ASN A 272 13.29 1.19 19.49
C ASN A 272 14.81 1.21 19.63
N GLU A 273 15.49 0.47 18.75
CA GLU A 273 16.93 0.33 18.68
C GLU A 273 17.44 0.73 17.29
N PRO A 274 18.70 1.14 17.14
CA PRO A 274 19.27 1.45 15.83
C PRO A 274 19.08 0.28 14.85
N GLY A 275 18.31 0.51 13.79
CA GLY A 275 18.01 -0.50 12.76
C GLY A 275 16.92 -1.51 13.14
N CYS A 276 16.26 -1.37 14.31
CA CYS A 276 15.16 -2.25 14.73
C CYS A 276 14.04 -1.47 15.42
N LEU A 277 12.95 -1.26 14.71
CA LEU A 277 11.69 -0.74 15.27
C LEU A 277 10.68 -1.87 15.31
N ALA A 278 10.07 -2.13 16.49
CA ALA A 278 9.06 -3.18 16.60
C ALA A 278 7.97 -2.84 17.62
N LEU A 279 6.78 -3.37 17.37
CA LEU A 279 5.64 -3.35 18.29
C LEU A 279 5.43 -4.75 18.87
N VAL A 280 5.43 -4.84 20.19
CA VAL A 280 5.09 -6.08 20.95
C VAL A 280 3.61 -6.05 21.27
N MET A 281 2.91 -7.09 20.90
CA MET A 281 1.45 -7.17 20.96
C MET A 281 0.99 -8.47 21.63
N GLN A 282 -0.22 -8.44 22.12
CA GLN A 282 -0.91 -9.66 22.53
C GLN A 282 -1.04 -10.62 21.33
N LEU A 283 -0.72 -11.88 21.54
CA LEU A 283 -0.96 -12.92 20.55
C LEU A 283 -2.46 -13.22 20.46
N ILE A 284 -2.99 -13.20 19.24
CA ILE A 284 -4.37 -13.60 18.97
C ILE A 284 -4.44 -15.12 19.13
N PRO A 285 -5.36 -15.67 19.99
CA PRO A 285 -5.50 -17.10 20.18
C PRO A 285 -5.88 -17.83 18.88
N GLU A 286 -5.41 -19.08 18.75
CA GLU A 286 -5.58 -19.90 17.53
C GLU A 286 -7.04 -20.20 17.15
N HIS A 287 -7.98 -20.09 18.10
CA HIS A 287 -9.40 -20.28 17.81
C HIS A 287 -10.08 -19.10 17.11
N TYR A 288 -9.37 -17.97 16.92
CA TYR A 288 -9.85 -16.87 16.11
C TYR A 288 -9.55 -17.14 14.62
N HIS A 289 -10.51 -16.80 13.79
CA HIS A 289 -10.41 -16.94 12.34
C HIS A 289 -10.69 -15.60 11.66
N ASN A 290 -10.09 -15.39 10.50
CA ASN A 290 -10.40 -14.23 9.67
C ASN A 290 -11.87 -14.28 9.27
N LEU A 291 -12.57 -13.15 9.40
CA LEU A 291 -13.96 -13.03 8.99
C LEU A 291 -14.11 -13.06 7.46
N GLY A 292 -13.12 -12.52 6.75
CA GLY A 292 -13.09 -12.47 5.29
C GLY A 292 -11.69 -12.70 4.74
N LEU A 293 -11.61 -12.87 3.44
CA LEU A 293 -10.37 -12.99 2.68
C LEU A 293 -9.90 -11.59 2.22
N PRO A 294 -8.60 -11.41 1.94
CA PRO A 294 -8.09 -10.13 1.46
C PRO A 294 -8.76 -9.73 0.14
N PRO A 295 -8.87 -8.42 -0.14
CA PRO A 295 -9.40 -7.92 -1.40
C PRO A 295 -8.53 -8.33 -2.59
N ASP A 296 -9.16 -8.47 -3.74
CA ASP A 296 -8.53 -8.73 -5.02
C ASP A 296 -8.51 -7.48 -5.94
N PHE A 297 -8.12 -7.64 -7.20
CA PHE A 297 -8.07 -6.54 -8.17
C PHE A 297 -9.45 -5.97 -8.52
N ASP A 298 -10.52 -6.74 -8.35
CA ASP A 298 -11.88 -6.33 -8.67
C ASP A 298 -12.57 -5.70 -7.48
N THR A 299 -12.39 -6.25 -6.28
CA THR A 299 -13.02 -5.77 -5.05
C THR A 299 -12.32 -4.55 -4.44
N CYS A 300 -11.07 -4.28 -4.84
CA CYS A 300 -10.27 -3.11 -4.47
C CYS A 300 -9.94 -3.03 -2.97
N THR A 301 -10.83 -2.45 -2.15
CA THR A 301 -10.68 -2.33 -0.69
C THR A 301 -11.64 -3.24 0.08
N ARG A 302 -12.59 -3.85 -0.59
CA ARG A 302 -13.61 -4.70 0.03
C ARG A 302 -13.12 -6.13 0.16
N ASP A 303 -13.25 -6.68 1.35
CA ASP A 303 -12.95 -8.09 1.60
C ASP A 303 -13.77 -9.01 0.69
N THR A 304 -13.17 -10.14 0.38
CA THR A 304 -13.82 -11.24 -0.33
C THR A 304 -14.22 -12.32 0.67
N PHE A 305 -15.14 -13.19 0.27
CA PHE A 305 -15.62 -14.29 1.11
C PHE A 305 -15.64 -15.58 0.31
N GLU A 306 -15.47 -16.70 1.01
CA GLU A 306 -15.60 -18.01 0.39
C GLU A 306 -17.02 -18.22 -0.16
N VAL A 307 -17.14 -19.02 -1.23
CA VAL A 307 -18.44 -19.36 -1.84
C VAL A 307 -19.30 -20.06 -0.79
N GLY A 308 -20.49 -19.52 -0.53
CA GLY A 308 -21.42 -20.06 0.46
C GLY A 308 -21.19 -19.56 1.90
N PHE A 309 -20.24 -18.66 2.12
CA PHE A 309 -20.06 -18.00 3.42
C PHE A 309 -21.34 -17.25 3.81
N THR A 310 -21.84 -17.52 5.03
CA THR A 310 -23.02 -16.88 5.60
C THR A 310 -22.82 -16.61 7.08
N LEU A 311 -23.45 -15.54 7.56
CA LEU A 311 -23.52 -15.21 8.98
C LEU A 311 -24.99 -15.22 9.42
N SER A 312 -25.25 -15.72 10.62
CA SER A 312 -26.56 -15.58 11.25
C SER A 312 -26.82 -14.10 11.60
N ILE A 313 -28.08 -13.73 11.72
CA ILE A 313 -28.49 -12.37 12.13
C ILE A 313 -27.87 -12.03 13.50
N GLU A 314 -27.81 -12.98 14.40
CA GLU A 314 -27.20 -12.83 15.73
C GLU A 314 -25.69 -12.50 15.64
N GLN A 315 -24.95 -13.22 14.78
CA GLN A 315 -23.55 -12.96 14.52
C GLN A 315 -23.33 -11.56 13.90
N ILE A 316 -24.16 -11.18 12.94
CA ILE A 316 -24.10 -9.84 12.31
C ILE A 316 -24.33 -8.76 13.38
N ILE A 317 -25.37 -8.88 14.21
CA ILE A 317 -25.66 -7.90 15.26
C ILE A 317 -24.51 -7.81 16.27
N LYS A 318 -23.91 -8.94 16.65
CA LYS A 318 -22.75 -8.97 17.55
C LYS A 318 -21.55 -8.22 16.95
N ILE A 319 -21.20 -8.51 15.69
CA ILE A 319 -20.10 -7.84 14.97
C ILE A 319 -20.35 -6.34 14.90
N VAL A 320 -21.56 -5.92 14.48
CA VAL A 320 -21.93 -4.50 14.37
C VAL A 320 -21.76 -3.77 15.71
N LYS A 321 -22.24 -4.37 16.81
CA LYS A 321 -22.08 -3.78 18.14
C LYS A 321 -20.62 -3.67 18.58
N GLN A 322 -19.81 -4.68 18.29
CA GLN A 322 -18.37 -4.68 18.61
C GLN A 322 -17.63 -3.60 17.81
N MET A 323 -17.93 -3.48 16.51
CA MET A 323 -17.35 -2.44 15.65
C MET A 323 -17.83 -1.04 16.07
N GLN A 324 -19.09 -0.87 16.43
CA GLN A 324 -19.62 0.40 16.92
C GLN A 324 -18.89 0.87 18.19
N SER A 325 -18.69 -0.04 19.15
CA SER A 325 -17.91 0.24 20.37
C SER A 325 -16.48 0.62 20.06
N LEU A 326 -15.84 -0.09 19.11
CA LEU A 326 -14.47 0.18 18.69
C LEU A 326 -14.37 1.54 18.01
N PHE A 327 -15.25 1.87 17.06
CA PHE A 327 -15.21 3.16 16.38
C PHE A 327 -15.44 4.33 17.35
N ALA A 328 -16.36 4.21 18.31
CA ALA A 328 -16.50 5.21 19.35
C ALA A 328 -15.18 5.44 20.11
N HIS A 329 -14.53 4.36 20.54
CA HIS A 329 -13.22 4.44 21.21
C HIS A 329 -12.14 5.12 20.34
N LEU A 330 -12.07 4.79 19.04
CA LEU A 330 -11.10 5.38 18.11
C LEU A 330 -11.36 6.87 17.83
N HIS A 331 -12.62 7.30 17.87
CA HIS A 331 -12.99 8.72 17.70
C HIS A 331 -12.72 9.57 18.94
N ASP A 332 -12.69 8.94 20.12
CA ASP A 332 -12.46 9.63 21.41
C ASP A 332 -10.97 9.76 21.75
N ASN A 333 -10.08 9.02 21.05
CA ASN A 333 -8.63 8.97 21.28
C ASN A 333 -7.84 9.25 20.00
#